data_1689c758d3f5ec3e604438920e6404ee
#
_entry.id   1689c758d3f5ec3e604438920e6404ee
#
_cell.length_a   1.000
_cell.length_b   1.000
_cell.length_c   1.000
_cell.angle_alpha   90.00
_cell.angle_beta   90.00
_cell.angle_gamma   90.00
#
_symmetry.space_group_name_H-M   'P 1'
#
loop_
_entity.id
_entity.type
_entity.pdbx_description
1 polymer ?
#
loop_
_entity_poly.entity_id
_entity_poly.type
_entity_poly.pdbx_seq_one_letter_code
_entity_poly.pdbx_strand_id
1 'polypeptide(L)'
;MNKIIYIYILFFFVLASLISCSKKESQSKVESNPQLFNVVGYSGTILNSKDGISWQTSTLNTLGYGPSSNLSGIAYGANTFLAVGWWTTIASSSDGYNWVDKIAGNYKGDLWRQCGTAKCIDRVELSNATYAKNNFVVVGWNGTILSSPGGTTWTKRKSGSALYLSDITFGKDLFVAVGNKQVLTSSDLNTWTQRVNVFDWKRVSPPSNFLSAVTFGNNMFVTVGWSGRILTSPDGIQWTERSSGTSNNLKDVIFENGSFLVVGNSGTMLSSKDGISWAERSSGTSKTLNAAAYGNNTYVVVGELGTIITSPDGTTWTERDSGNSNYLRGITFSR
;
A
#
# COMPACT_ATOMS: atom_id res chain seq x y z
N MET A 1 56.50 48.04 -43.62
CA MET A 1 56.46 46.77 -42.85
C MET A 1 55.54 46.86 -41.63
N ASN A 2 54.46 47.65 -41.72
CA ASN A 2 53.59 47.89 -40.56
C ASN A 2 52.07 47.83 -40.87
N LYS A 3 51.66 47.13 -41.90
CA LYS A 3 50.18 46.94 -42.17
C LYS A 3 49.67 45.51 -42.10
N ILE A 4 50.54 44.54 -41.94
CA ILE A 4 50.12 43.11 -41.89
C ILE A 4 49.89 42.62 -40.47
N ILE A 5 50.45 43.27 -39.45
CA ILE A 5 50.34 42.87 -38.06
C ILE A 5 48.94 43.23 -37.44
N TYR A 6 48.27 44.25 -37.96
CA TYR A 6 46.98 44.70 -37.45
C TYR A 6 45.80 43.79 -37.88
N ILE A 7 45.94 43.03 -38.94
CA ILE A 7 44.86 42.16 -39.43
C ILE A 7 44.82 40.83 -38.62
N TYR A 8 45.94 40.37 -38.08
CA TYR A 8 45.94 39.12 -37.26
C TYR A 8 45.44 39.29 -35.81
N ILE A 9 45.52 40.50 -35.27
CA ILE A 9 45.03 40.79 -33.92
C ILE A 9 43.50 40.93 -33.92
N LEU A 10 42.87 41.38 -34.99
CA LEU A 10 41.43 41.53 -35.09
C LEU A 10 40.73 40.17 -35.33
N PHE A 11 41.41 39.17 -35.90
CA PHE A 11 40.87 37.85 -36.16
C PHE A 11 40.90 36.97 -34.89
N PHE A 12 41.80 37.24 -33.94
CA PHE A 12 41.86 36.48 -32.68
C PHE A 12 40.81 36.95 -31.64
N PHE A 13 40.35 38.19 -31.73
CA PHE A 13 39.32 38.70 -30.83
C PHE A 13 37.87 38.33 -31.25
N VAL A 14 37.65 38.00 -32.51
CA VAL A 14 36.33 37.60 -33.03
C VAL A 14 36.10 36.07 -32.80
N LEU A 15 37.18 35.27 -32.70
CA LEU A 15 37.04 33.83 -32.43
C LEU A 15 36.88 33.51 -30.92
N ALA A 16 37.25 34.43 -30.02
CA ALA A 16 37.11 34.24 -28.59
C ALA A 16 35.71 34.58 -28.07
N SER A 17 34.86 35.24 -28.86
CA SER A 17 33.48 35.57 -28.46
C SER A 17 32.42 34.53 -28.88
N LEU A 18 32.80 33.45 -29.58
CA LEU A 18 31.89 32.41 -30.05
C LEU A 18 31.99 31.07 -29.26
N ILE A 19 32.84 30.98 -28.22
CA ILE A 19 32.99 29.76 -27.40
C ILE A 19 32.44 29.95 -25.97
N SER A 20 31.67 31.00 -25.73
CA SER A 20 30.91 31.14 -24.47
C SER A 20 29.42 30.86 -24.69
N CYS A 21 29.09 29.81 -25.46
CA CYS A 21 27.83 29.14 -25.33
C CYS A 21 28.00 28.09 -24.23
N SER A 22 27.92 28.55 -22.97
CA SER A 22 27.85 27.67 -21.82
C SER A 22 26.71 26.69 -22.09
N LYS A 23 27.03 25.41 -22.23
CA LYS A 23 26.09 24.34 -21.90
C LYS A 23 25.56 24.67 -20.51
N LYS A 24 24.38 25.25 -20.42
CA LYS A 24 23.54 25.06 -19.29
C LYS A 24 23.30 23.55 -19.29
N GLU A 25 24.10 22.82 -18.54
CA GLU A 25 23.66 21.55 -18.02
C GLU A 25 22.33 21.84 -17.34
N SER A 26 21.26 21.38 -17.96
CA SER A 26 20.01 21.22 -17.28
C SER A 26 20.32 20.21 -16.17
N GLN A 27 20.68 20.71 -14.98
CA GLN A 27 20.52 19.92 -13.78
C GLN A 27 19.07 19.49 -13.83
N SER A 28 18.83 18.23 -14.20
CA SER A 28 17.57 17.59 -13.94
C SER A 28 17.33 17.80 -12.44
N LYS A 29 16.39 18.67 -12.10
CA LYS A 29 15.82 18.73 -10.77
C LYS A 29 15.47 17.27 -10.50
N VAL A 30 16.21 16.64 -9.62
CA VAL A 30 15.75 15.43 -8.95
C VAL A 30 14.50 15.93 -8.22
N GLU A 31 13.34 15.72 -8.79
CA GLU A 31 12.09 16.01 -8.13
C GLU A 31 12.12 15.19 -6.85
N SER A 32 12.25 15.88 -5.73
CA SER A 32 12.17 15.25 -4.42
C SER A 32 10.81 14.56 -4.37
N ASN A 33 10.84 13.28 -4.10
CA ASN A 33 9.67 12.44 -3.88
C ASN A 33 8.62 13.20 -3.06
N PRO A 34 7.38 13.38 -3.53
CA PRO A 34 6.38 14.10 -2.77
C PRO A 34 6.13 13.35 -1.46
N GLN A 35 6.53 13.93 -0.33
CA GLN A 35 6.14 13.41 0.98
C GLN A 35 4.64 13.62 1.15
N LEU A 36 3.86 12.60 0.85
CA LEU A 36 2.42 12.72 0.68
C LEU A 36 1.70 11.49 1.24
N PHE A 37 0.68 11.72 2.03
CA PHE A 37 -0.32 10.71 2.35
C PHE A 37 -1.29 10.57 1.19
N ASN A 38 -1.61 9.35 0.83
CA ASN A 38 -2.71 9.03 -0.08
C ASN A 38 -3.64 8.00 0.58
N VAL A 39 -4.92 8.27 0.54
CA VAL A 39 -6.01 7.46 1.09
C VAL A 39 -6.88 7.00 -0.05
N VAL A 40 -7.31 5.74 0.00
CA VAL A 40 -8.26 5.17 -0.97
C VAL A 40 -9.48 4.60 -0.27
N GLY A 41 -10.61 4.56 -0.97
CA GLY A 41 -11.86 4.10 -0.39
C GLY A 41 -12.94 3.75 -1.41
N TYR A 42 -14.16 3.58 -0.92
CA TYR A 42 -15.32 3.23 -1.74
C TYR A 42 -15.67 4.34 -2.73
N SER A 43 -16.41 3.97 -3.78
CA SER A 43 -16.83 4.87 -4.86
C SER A 43 -15.67 5.60 -5.54
N GLY A 44 -14.51 4.94 -5.66
CA GLY A 44 -13.32 5.53 -6.30
C GLY A 44 -12.69 6.69 -5.52
N THR A 45 -13.02 6.82 -4.22
CA THR A 45 -12.46 7.88 -3.38
C THR A 45 -10.95 7.79 -3.33
N ILE A 46 -10.27 8.90 -3.64
CA ILE A 46 -8.85 9.09 -3.41
C ILE A 46 -8.66 10.47 -2.76
N LEU A 47 -8.05 10.50 -1.59
CA LEU A 47 -7.70 11.74 -0.89
C LEU A 47 -6.19 11.82 -0.74
N ASN A 48 -5.65 13.03 -0.73
CA ASN A 48 -4.23 13.27 -0.49
C ASN A 48 -4.02 14.38 0.55
N SER A 49 -2.90 14.31 1.27
CA SER A 49 -2.50 15.30 2.26
C SER A 49 -0.98 15.30 2.44
N LYS A 50 -0.38 16.47 2.55
CA LYS A 50 1.05 16.62 2.87
C LYS A 50 1.33 16.51 4.37
N ASP A 51 0.37 16.92 5.19
CA ASP A 51 0.51 17.09 6.64
C ASP A 51 -0.35 16.13 7.47
N GLY A 52 -1.23 15.35 6.80
CA GLY A 52 -2.23 14.50 7.45
C GLY A 52 -3.42 15.29 8.04
N ILE A 53 -3.42 16.61 7.94
CA ILE A 53 -4.42 17.51 8.55
C ILE A 53 -5.38 18.05 7.49
N SER A 54 -4.82 18.59 6.41
CA SER A 54 -5.57 19.21 5.30
C SER A 54 -5.68 18.19 4.16
N TRP A 55 -6.91 17.84 3.78
CA TRP A 55 -7.18 16.80 2.79
C TRP A 55 -7.79 17.36 1.52
N GLN A 56 -7.37 16.83 0.39
CA GLN A 56 -7.87 17.17 -0.94
C GLN A 56 -8.29 15.92 -1.69
N THR A 57 -9.35 16.02 -2.48
CA THR A 57 -9.79 14.94 -3.36
C THR A 57 -8.94 14.92 -4.62
N SER A 58 -8.41 13.76 -4.97
CA SER A 58 -7.71 13.50 -6.23
C SER A 58 -8.68 13.06 -7.32
N THR A 59 -8.32 13.34 -8.56
CA THR A 59 -9.12 12.93 -9.72
C THR A 59 -8.61 11.60 -10.25
N LEU A 60 -9.49 10.59 -10.34
CA LEU A 60 -9.22 9.36 -11.07
C LEU A 60 -9.72 9.53 -12.51
N ASN A 61 -8.78 9.65 -13.44
CA ASN A 61 -9.07 9.65 -14.87
C ASN A 61 -9.35 8.24 -15.35
N THR A 62 -10.61 7.84 -15.44
CA THR A 62 -11.01 6.50 -15.85
C THR A 62 -11.07 6.37 -17.36
N LEU A 63 -10.41 5.37 -17.93
CA LEU A 63 -10.56 4.96 -19.31
C LEU A 63 -11.76 4.00 -19.45
N GLY A 64 -13.00 4.49 -19.25
CA GLY A 64 -14.20 3.81 -19.75
C GLY A 64 -14.96 2.84 -18.84
N TYR A 65 -14.55 2.64 -17.59
CA TYR A 65 -15.36 1.95 -16.56
C TYR A 65 -15.75 2.94 -15.49
N GLY A 66 -17.03 3.07 -15.21
CA GLY A 66 -17.62 4.16 -14.44
C GLY A 66 -16.98 4.44 -13.06
N PRO A 67 -17.29 5.57 -12.42
CA PRO A 67 -16.65 6.11 -11.22
C PRO A 67 -16.94 5.33 -9.93
N SER A 68 -17.37 4.08 -10.02
CA SER A 68 -17.86 3.28 -8.87
C SER A 68 -16.97 2.13 -8.43
N SER A 69 -15.71 2.06 -8.87
CA SER A 69 -14.80 1.00 -8.41
C SER A 69 -14.37 1.26 -6.97
N ASN A 70 -14.76 0.37 -6.05
CA ASN A 70 -14.27 0.43 -4.68
C ASN A 70 -12.77 0.13 -4.66
N LEU A 71 -11.98 1.04 -4.11
CA LEU A 71 -10.57 0.86 -3.88
C LEU A 71 -10.38 0.29 -2.46
N SER A 72 -9.54 -0.74 -2.34
CA SER A 72 -9.36 -1.51 -1.11
C SER A 72 -8.00 -1.31 -0.46
N GLY A 73 -6.93 -1.22 -1.26
CA GLY A 73 -5.57 -1.12 -0.80
C GLY A 73 -4.72 -0.16 -1.62
N ILE A 74 -3.61 0.28 -1.05
CA ILE A 74 -2.68 1.21 -1.70
C ILE A 74 -1.26 0.96 -1.23
N ALA A 75 -0.30 1.03 -2.15
CA ALA A 75 1.13 0.94 -1.87
C ALA A 75 1.89 2.07 -2.55
N TYR A 76 3.09 2.37 -2.04
CA TYR A 76 4.04 3.27 -2.66
C TYR A 76 5.40 2.58 -2.87
N GLY A 77 5.99 2.75 -4.02
CA GLY A 77 7.32 2.24 -4.36
C GLY A 77 7.72 2.63 -5.78
N ALA A 78 9.00 2.58 -6.10
CA ALA A 78 9.54 3.00 -7.41
C ALA A 78 8.97 4.37 -7.87
N ASN A 79 8.86 5.33 -6.97
CA ASN A 79 8.29 6.67 -7.20
C ASN A 79 6.85 6.63 -7.76
N THR A 80 6.09 5.60 -7.40
CA THR A 80 4.73 5.39 -7.91
C THR A 80 3.81 4.99 -6.77
N PHE A 81 2.66 5.62 -6.67
CA PHE A 81 1.52 5.15 -5.91
C PHE A 81 0.74 4.14 -6.74
N LEU A 82 0.33 3.06 -6.12
CA LEU A 82 -0.48 2.01 -6.73
C LEU A 82 -1.70 1.73 -5.85
N ALA A 83 -2.89 2.02 -6.35
CA ALA A 83 -4.16 1.70 -5.72
C ALA A 83 -4.78 0.47 -6.39
N VAL A 84 -5.36 -0.42 -5.58
CA VAL A 84 -6.00 -1.64 -6.05
C VAL A 84 -7.40 -1.78 -5.45
N GLY A 85 -8.28 -2.52 -6.14
CA GLY A 85 -9.64 -2.64 -5.67
C GLY A 85 -10.49 -3.68 -6.41
N TRP A 86 -11.80 -3.50 -6.32
CA TRP A 86 -12.80 -4.39 -6.91
C TRP A 86 -12.70 -4.40 -8.44
N TRP A 87 -13.17 -5.47 -9.04
CA TRP A 87 -13.18 -5.65 -10.50
C TRP A 87 -11.80 -5.63 -11.14
N THR A 88 -10.78 -6.09 -10.41
CA THR A 88 -9.36 -6.07 -10.86
C THR A 88 -8.86 -4.64 -11.12
N THR A 89 -9.42 -3.65 -10.43
CA THR A 89 -8.98 -2.25 -10.58
C THR A 89 -7.54 -2.11 -10.08
N ILE A 90 -6.70 -1.52 -10.92
CA ILE A 90 -5.34 -1.08 -10.58
C ILE A 90 -5.20 0.33 -11.14
N ALA A 91 -4.97 1.30 -10.28
CA ALA A 91 -4.70 2.68 -10.65
C ALA A 91 -3.32 3.09 -10.15
N SER A 92 -2.63 3.94 -10.89
CA SER A 92 -1.32 4.44 -10.48
C SER A 92 -1.20 5.95 -10.66
N SER A 93 -0.34 6.55 -9.84
CA SER A 93 0.01 7.95 -9.89
C SER A 93 1.48 8.14 -9.55
N SER A 94 2.19 9.03 -10.25
CA SER A 94 3.56 9.41 -9.92
C SER A 94 3.62 10.59 -8.94
N ASP A 95 2.54 11.36 -8.84
CA ASP A 95 2.46 12.60 -8.04
C ASP A 95 1.46 12.51 -6.87
N GLY A 96 0.64 11.43 -6.81
CA GLY A 96 -0.41 11.22 -5.82
C GLY A 96 -1.68 12.03 -6.06
N TYR A 97 -1.72 12.89 -7.07
CA TYR A 97 -2.85 13.75 -7.40
C TYR A 97 -3.57 13.31 -8.67
N ASN A 98 -2.81 12.98 -9.70
CA ASN A 98 -3.30 12.58 -11.00
C ASN A 98 -3.21 11.06 -11.14
N TRP A 99 -4.34 10.39 -11.14
CA TRP A 99 -4.43 8.94 -11.18
C TRP A 99 -4.89 8.44 -12.53
N VAL A 100 -4.22 7.40 -13.01
CA VAL A 100 -4.52 6.74 -14.28
C VAL A 100 -4.86 5.29 -14.01
N ASP A 101 -6.00 4.85 -14.52
CA ASP A 101 -6.37 3.43 -14.53
C ASP A 101 -5.41 2.64 -15.42
N LYS A 102 -4.81 1.61 -14.86
CA LYS A 102 -3.88 0.70 -15.54
C LYS A 102 -4.53 -0.64 -15.91
N ILE A 103 -5.87 -0.68 -15.88
CA ILE A 103 -6.58 -1.91 -16.17
C ILE A 103 -6.25 -2.48 -17.54
N ALA A 104 -6.30 -3.77 -17.56
CA ALA A 104 -6.83 -4.64 -18.58
C ALA A 104 -6.07 -4.82 -19.90
N GLY A 105 -5.20 -3.94 -20.35
CA GLY A 105 -4.51 -4.15 -21.63
C GLY A 105 -3.25 -5.00 -21.54
N ASN A 106 -2.61 -5.09 -20.38
CA ASN A 106 -1.23 -5.55 -20.24
C ASN A 106 -1.04 -6.76 -19.32
N TYR A 107 -2.06 -7.58 -19.11
CA TYR A 107 -1.87 -8.85 -18.40
C TYR A 107 -1.29 -9.91 -19.35
N LYS A 108 -0.11 -10.43 -19.02
CA LYS A 108 0.40 -11.66 -19.61
C LYS A 108 -0.05 -12.82 -18.74
N GLY A 109 -1.01 -13.65 -19.22
CA GLY A 109 -1.48 -14.87 -18.55
C GLY A 109 -3.00 -15.00 -18.41
N ASP A 110 -3.44 -16.02 -17.68
CA ASP A 110 -4.81 -16.55 -17.62
C ASP A 110 -5.82 -15.73 -16.79
N LEU A 111 -5.74 -14.39 -16.75
CA LEU A 111 -6.82 -13.55 -16.24
C LEU A 111 -7.98 -13.42 -17.26
N TRP A 112 -7.76 -13.89 -18.49
CA TRP A 112 -8.77 -13.96 -19.52
C TRP A 112 -9.47 -15.31 -19.49
N ARG A 113 -10.75 -15.33 -19.20
CA ARG A 113 -11.60 -16.50 -19.33
C ARG A 113 -12.40 -16.42 -20.62
N GLN A 114 -12.60 -17.53 -21.28
CA GLN A 114 -13.48 -17.59 -22.44
C GLN A 114 -14.93 -17.57 -21.96
N CYS A 115 -15.67 -16.51 -22.30
CA CYS A 115 -17.09 -16.39 -22.00
C CYS A 115 -17.84 -16.42 -23.33
N GLY A 116 -18.24 -17.62 -23.78
CA GLY A 116 -18.80 -17.81 -25.11
C GLY A 116 -17.75 -17.51 -26.19
N THR A 117 -18.06 -16.62 -27.13
CA THR A 117 -17.16 -16.18 -28.21
C THR A 117 -16.26 -15.00 -27.83
N ALA A 118 -16.47 -14.40 -26.66
CA ALA A 118 -15.71 -13.24 -26.16
C ALA A 118 -14.69 -13.64 -25.08
N LYS A 119 -13.60 -12.87 -24.98
CA LYS A 119 -12.68 -12.95 -23.83
C LYS A 119 -13.20 -12.04 -22.73
N CYS A 120 -13.44 -12.60 -21.54
CA CYS A 120 -13.76 -11.80 -20.35
C CYS A 120 -12.59 -11.82 -19.38
N ILE A 121 -12.42 -10.72 -18.64
CA ILE A 121 -11.50 -10.66 -17.51
C ILE A 121 -12.17 -11.37 -16.33
N ASP A 122 -11.47 -12.28 -15.66
CA ASP A 122 -11.88 -12.74 -14.34
C ASP A 122 -11.85 -11.52 -13.40
N ARG A 123 -13.04 -10.95 -13.15
CA ARG A 123 -13.22 -9.80 -12.28
C ARG A 123 -13.03 -10.25 -10.84
N VAL A 124 -11.81 -10.14 -10.35
CA VAL A 124 -11.47 -10.47 -8.95
C VAL A 124 -11.36 -9.20 -8.11
N GLU A 125 -11.68 -9.32 -6.85
CA GLU A 125 -11.38 -8.29 -5.86
C GLU A 125 -9.89 -8.36 -5.53
N LEU A 126 -9.16 -7.25 -5.73
CA LEU A 126 -7.82 -7.04 -5.24
C LEU A 126 -7.91 -6.34 -3.89
N SER A 127 -7.25 -6.91 -2.88
CA SER A 127 -7.43 -6.52 -1.48
C SER A 127 -6.40 -5.51 -1.01
N ASN A 128 -5.14 -5.82 -1.23
CA ASN A 128 -4.04 -4.96 -0.81
C ASN A 128 -2.81 -5.16 -1.71
N ALA A 129 -1.83 -4.26 -1.55
CA ALA A 129 -0.57 -4.24 -2.28
C ALA A 129 0.60 -3.89 -1.37
N THR A 130 1.78 -4.40 -1.70
CA THR A 130 3.05 -3.99 -1.11
C THR A 130 4.09 -3.76 -2.21
N TYR A 131 5.15 -3.00 -1.90
CA TYR A 131 6.32 -2.88 -2.77
C TYR A 131 7.56 -3.38 -2.05
N ALA A 132 8.17 -4.42 -2.58
CA ALA A 132 9.40 -5.00 -2.04
C ALA A 132 10.19 -5.72 -3.14
N LYS A 133 11.51 -5.84 -2.97
CA LYS A 133 12.42 -6.47 -3.97
C LYS A 133 12.17 -5.96 -5.39
N ASN A 134 12.00 -4.65 -5.55
CA ASN A 134 11.74 -3.99 -6.82
C ASN A 134 10.47 -4.50 -7.54
N ASN A 135 9.48 -4.97 -6.80
CA ASN A 135 8.20 -5.41 -7.33
C ASN A 135 7.03 -4.85 -6.49
N PHE A 136 6.02 -4.38 -7.17
CA PHE A 136 4.68 -4.34 -6.59
C PHE A 136 4.14 -5.77 -6.53
N VAL A 137 3.58 -6.15 -5.40
CA VAL A 137 2.91 -7.42 -5.21
C VAL A 137 1.51 -7.15 -4.69
N VAL A 138 0.52 -7.67 -5.39
CA VAL A 138 -0.91 -7.46 -5.12
C VAL A 138 -1.54 -8.81 -4.79
N VAL A 139 -2.39 -8.82 -3.77
CA VAL A 139 -3.14 -10.01 -3.35
C VAL A 139 -4.64 -9.78 -3.40
N GLY A 140 -5.44 -10.86 -3.42
CA GLY A 140 -6.88 -10.72 -3.47
C GLY A 140 -7.67 -12.02 -3.45
N TRP A 141 -8.90 -11.93 -3.95
CA TRP A 141 -9.88 -13.03 -4.02
C TRP A 141 -9.33 -14.24 -4.78
N ASN A 142 -9.78 -15.44 -4.39
CA ASN A 142 -9.44 -16.71 -5.04
C ASN A 142 -7.94 -16.98 -5.11
N GLY A 143 -7.19 -16.64 -4.05
CA GLY A 143 -5.75 -16.83 -3.96
C GLY A 143 -4.96 -16.02 -5.00
N THR A 144 -5.54 -14.96 -5.53
CA THR A 144 -4.86 -14.11 -6.52
C THR A 144 -3.61 -13.48 -5.93
N ILE A 145 -2.49 -13.66 -6.64
CA ILE A 145 -1.23 -12.94 -6.41
C ILE A 145 -0.75 -12.43 -7.77
N LEU A 146 -0.54 -11.13 -7.88
CA LEU A 146 0.04 -10.48 -9.06
C LEU A 146 1.33 -9.79 -8.69
N SER A 147 2.31 -9.76 -9.57
CA SER A 147 3.53 -8.99 -9.37
C SER A 147 3.92 -8.19 -10.60
N SER A 148 4.53 -7.02 -10.39
CA SER A 148 4.98 -6.11 -11.43
C SER A 148 6.16 -5.29 -10.95
N PRO A 149 7.29 -5.21 -11.70
CA PRO A 149 8.41 -4.35 -11.31
C PRO A 149 8.05 -2.85 -11.28
N GLY A 150 7.26 -2.40 -12.25
CA GLY A 150 6.93 -0.96 -12.41
C GLY A 150 5.44 -0.64 -12.35
N GLY A 151 4.58 -1.58 -11.92
CA GLY A 151 3.12 -1.35 -11.83
C GLY A 151 2.39 -1.29 -13.18
N THR A 152 3.04 -1.62 -14.30
CA THR A 152 2.46 -1.50 -15.65
C THR A 152 2.23 -2.84 -16.33
N THR A 153 3.14 -3.78 -16.20
CA THR A 153 3.03 -5.13 -16.75
C THR A 153 2.96 -6.12 -15.61
N TRP A 154 1.90 -6.91 -15.55
CA TRP A 154 1.60 -7.79 -14.45
C TRP A 154 1.81 -9.25 -14.79
N THR A 155 2.35 -10.02 -13.84
CA THR A 155 2.49 -11.46 -13.91
C THR A 155 1.66 -12.09 -12.81
N LYS A 156 0.75 -13.01 -13.17
CA LYS A 156 0.01 -13.84 -12.23
C LYS A 156 0.92 -14.89 -11.63
N ARG A 157 0.94 -15.00 -10.32
CA ARG A 157 1.72 -15.98 -9.58
C ARG A 157 0.83 -17.13 -9.11
N LYS A 158 1.36 -18.35 -9.08
CA LYS A 158 0.63 -19.53 -8.61
C LYS A 158 0.72 -19.59 -7.08
N SER A 159 -0.30 -19.14 -6.39
CA SER A 159 -0.36 -19.17 -4.91
C SER A 159 -0.55 -20.58 -4.33
N GLY A 160 -1.08 -21.52 -5.12
CA GLY A 160 -1.50 -22.84 -4.65
C GLY A 160 -2.77 -22.81 -3.78
N SER A 161 -3.47 -21.68 -3.71
CA SER A 161 -4.68 -21.49 -2.91
C SER A 161 -5.84 -20.96 -3.76
N ALA A 162 -7.07 -21.30 -3.36
CA ALA A 162 -8.31 -20.70 -3.85
C ALA A 162 -9.02 -19.84 -2.79
N LEU A 163 -8.37 -19.60 -1.64
CA LEU A 163 -8.95 -18.80 -0.56
C LEU A 163 -8.59 -17.32 -0.72
N TYR A 164 -9.40 -16.46 -0.10
CA TYR A 164 -9.17 -15.01 -0.09
C TYR A 164 -7.86 -14.66 0.63
N LEU A 165 -7.03 -13.83 -0.01
CA LEU A 165 -5.87 -13.19 0.57
C LEU A 165 -6.20 -11.73 0.83
N SER A 166 -6.07 -11.29 2.07
CA SER A 166 -6.44 -9.95 2.54
C SER A 166 -5.28 -8.97 2.45
N ASP A 167 -4.06 -9.44 2.81
CA ASP A 167 -2.91 -8.56 2.95
C ASP A 167 -1.59 -9.29 2.68
N ILE A 168 -0.53 -8.53 2.42
CA ILE A 168 0.81 -9.02 2.14
C ILE A 168 1.88 -8.06 2.65
N THR A 169 2.92 -8.59 3.28
CA THR A 169 4.11 -7.85 3.71
C THR A 169 5.40 -8.54 3.26
N PHE A 170 6.52 -7.85 3.44
CA PHE A 170 7.85 -8.38 3.20
C PHE A 170 8.78 -8.09 4.39
N GLY A 171 9.50 -9.09 4.84
CA GLY A 171 10.51 -8.99 5.90
C GLY A 171 11.40 -10.23 5.91
N LYS A 172 12.63 -10.12 6.40
CA LYS A 172 13.59 -11.25 6.46
C LYS A 172 13.69 -12.04 5.15
N ASP A 173 13.75 -11.33 4.02
CA ASP A 173 13.78 -11.92 2.68
C ASP A 173 12.59 -12.82 2.32
N LEU A 174 11.47 -12.68 3.02
CA LEU A 174 10.28 -13.47 2.86
C LEU A 174 9.04 -12.58 2.64
N PHE A 175 8.29 -12.86 1.58
CA PHE A 175 6.92 -12.38 1.44
C PHE A 175 6.01 -13.24 2.31
N VAL A 176 5.11 -12.59 3.04
CA VAL A 176 4.09 -13.22 3.88
C VAL A 176 2.74 -12.66 3.48
N ALA A 177 1.88 -13.50 2.91
CA ALA A 177 0.51 -13.17 2.56
C ALA A 177 -0.46 -13.88 3.52
N VAL A 178 -1.47 -13.15 4.01
CA VAL A 178 -2.45 -13.65 4.96
C VAL A 178 -3.86 -13.50 4.42
N GLY A 179 -4.81 -14.25 4.99
CA GLY A 179 -6.19 -14.15 4.59
C GLY A 179 -7.11 -15.15 5.29
N ASN A 180 -8.15 -15.58 4.57
CA ASN A 180 -9.11 -16.53 5.11
C ASN A 180 -8.42 -17.87 5.37
N LYS A 181 -8.28 -18.24 6.62
CA LYS A 181 -7.74 -19.54 7.09
C LYS A 181 -6.35 -19.87 6.52
N GLN A 182 -5.49 -18.91 6.23
CA GLN A 182 -4.19 -19.21 5.62
C GLN A 182 -3.14 -18.14 5.88
N VAL A 183 -1.91 -18.62 5.90
CA VAL A 183 -0.68 -17.84 5.71
C VAL A 183 0.12 -18.50 4.61
N LEU A 184 0.50 -17.74 3.60
CA LEU A 184 1.36 -18.16 2.49
C LEU A 184 2.68 -17.42 2.58
N THR A 185 3.78 -18.11 2.26
CA THR A 185 5.11 -17.47 2.23
C THR A 185 5.86 -17.79 0.96
N SER A 186 6.67 -16.84 0.49
CA SER A 186 7.54 -17.00 -0.67
C SER A 186 8.79 -16.13 -0.55
N SER A 187 9.95 -16.62 -0.95
CA SER A 187 11.19 -15.84 -1.04
C SER A 187 11.43 -15.26 -2.44
N ASP A 188 10.75 -15.80 -3.47
CA ASP A 188 11.03 -15.57 -4.89
C ASP A 188 9.81 -15.14 -5.72
N LEU A 189 8.61 -15.07 -5.10
CA LEU A 189 7.31 -14.82 -5.75
C LEU A 189 6.84 -15.94 -6.69
N ASN A 190 7.65 -16.96 -6.95
CA ASN A 190 7.30 -18.06 -7.86
C ASN A 190 6.78 -19.27 -7.10
N THR A 191 7.42 -19.59 -5.98
CA THR A 191 7.07 -20.73 -5.12
C THR A 191 6.43 -20.22 -3.84
N TRP A 192 5.16 -20.56 -3.65
CA TRP A 192 4.40 -20.21 -2.45
C TRP A 192 4.14 -21.45 -1.59
N THR A 193 4.41 -21.34 -0.31
CA THR A 193 4.22 -22.43 0.67
C THR A 193 3.15 -22.03 1.67
N GLN A 194 2.12 -22.84 1.81
CA GLN A 194 1.12 -22.68 2.85
C GLN A 194 1.68 -23.13 4.20
N ARG A 195 1.51 -22.29 5.24
CA ARG A 195 1.92 -22.59 6.61
C ARG A 195 0.75 -23.16 7.37
N VAL A 196 0.82 -24.48 7.66
CA VAL A 196 -0.35 -25.30 8.05
C VAL A 196 -0.68 -25.22 9.54
N ASN A 197 0.31 -24.87 10.39
CA ASN A 197 0.16 -24.96 11.85
C ASN A 197 -0.35 -23.67 12.51
N VAL A 198 -0.91 -22.77 11.70
CA VAL A 198 -1.37 -21.46 12.17
C VAL A 198 -2.74 -21.53 12.85
N PHE A 199 -3.51 -22.59 12.58
CA PHE A 199 -4.90 -22.73 13.02
C PHE A 199 -5.21 -24.14 13.52
N ASP A 200 -5.64 -24.25 14.76
CA ASP A 200 -6.35 -25.44 15.22
C ASP A 200 -7.83 -25.31 14.87
N TRP A 201 -8.20 -25.85 13.70
CA TRP A 201 -9.56 -25.80 13.15
C TRP A 201 -10.62 -26.40 14.06
N LYS A 202 -10.19 -27.26 15.02
CA LYS A 202 -11.09 -27.98 15.91
C LYS A 202 -11.52 -27.16 17.11
N ARG A 203 -10.79 -26.10 17.45
CA ARG A 203 -10.99 -25.32 18.66
C ARG A 203 -11.70 -23.98 18.47
N VAL A 204 -11.86 -23.52 17.25
CA VAL A 204 -12.38 -22.18 16.98
C VAL A 204 -13.60 -22.25 16.09
N SER A 205 -14.75 -21.85 16.62
CA SER A 205 -15.99 -21.71 15.83
C SER A 205 -15.81 -20.65 14.73
N PRO A 206 -16.31 -20.87 13.50
CA PRO A 206 -16.37 -19.79 12.49
C PRO A 206 -17.17 -18.60 13.08
N PRO A 207 -16.75 -17.33 12.83
CA PRO A 207 -15.92 -16.80 11.73
C PRO A 207 -14.49 -16.39 12.08
N SER A 208 -13.93 -16.82 13.21
CA SER A 208 -12.71 -16.27 13.82
C SER A 208 -11.38 -16.57 13.12
N ASN A 209 -11.38 -17.26 11.99
CA ASN A 209 -10.15 -17.67 11.29
C ASN A 209 -9.76 -16.75 10.13
N PHE A 210 -10.26 -15.52 10.11
CA PHE A 210 -9.91 -14.54 9.09
C PHE A 210 -8.80 -13.62 9.61
N LEU A 211 -7.66 -13.61 8.91
CA LEU A 211 -6.58 -12.64 9.13
C LEU A 211 -6.80 -11.47 8.20
N SER A 212 -6.78 -10.25 8.74
CA SER A 212 -7.11 -9.02 8.01
C SER A 212 -5.88 -8.34 7.45
N ALA A 213 -4.81 -8.26 8.26
CA ALA A 213 -3.59 -7.54 7.92
C ALA A 213 -2.34 -8.22 8.48
N VAL A 214 -1.18 -7.92 7.88
CA VAL A 214 0.13 -8.42 8.32
C VAL A 214 1.21 -7.34 8.11
N THR A 215 2.07 -7.18 9.11
CA THR A 215 3.24 -6.29 9.03
C THR A 215 4.50 -7.00 9.50
N PHE A 216 5.65 -6.42 9.17
CA PHE A 216 6.95 -6.83 9.70
C PHE A 216 7.63 -5.64 10.37
N GLY A 217 8.02 -5.81 11.61
CA GLY A 217 8.75 -4.81 12.38
C GLY A 217 9.41 -5.43 13.61
N ASN A 218 10.41 -4.79 14.16
CA ASN A 218 11.15 -5.29 15.33
C ASN A 218 11.55 -6.77 15.21
N ASN A 219 12.02 -7.18 14.03
CA ASN A 219 12.41 -8.57 13.71
C ASN A 219 11.28 -9.61 13.85
N MET A 220 10.02 -9.20 13.81
CA MET A 220 8.84 -10.04 14.00
C MET A 220 7.77 -9.73 12.94
N PHE A 221 7.14 -10.77 12.41
CA PHE A 221 5.88 -10.66 11.70
C PHE A 221 4.74 -10.63 12.70
N VAL A 222 3.80 -9.72 12.51
CA VAL A 222 2.57 -9.60 13.30
C VAL A 222 1.40 -9.61 12.33
N THR A 223 0.43 -10.49 12.56
CA THR A 223 -0.83 -10.48 11.81
C THR A 223 -2.01 -10.35 12.77
N VAL A 224 -3.03 -9.65 12.31
CA VAL A 224 -4.25 -9.39 13.08
C VAL A 224 -5.48 -9.84 12.31
N GLY A 225 -6.60 -10.04 13.01
CA GLY A 225 -7.79 -10.53 12.36
C GLY A 225 -9.07 -10.44 13.19
N TRP A 226 -10.06 -11.21 12.76
CA TRP A 226 -11.37 -11.22 13.37
C TRP A 226 -11.35 -11.77 14.81
N SER A 227 -12.32 -11.33 15.60
CA SER A 227 -12.48 -11.72 17.01
C SER A 227 -11.23 -11.40 17.87
N GLY A 228 -10.57 -10.28 17.59
CA GLY A 228 -9.41 -9.80 18.33
C GLY A 228 -8.14 -10.62 18.13
N ARG A 229 -8.07 -11.45 17.10
CA ARG A 229 -6.92 -12.33 16.89
C ARG A 229 -5.65 -11.57 16.57
N ILE A 230 -4.58 -11.93 17.25
CA ILE A 230 -3.20 -11.50 16.98
C ILE A 230 -2.30 -12.74 16.95
N LEU A 231 -1.53 -12.90 15.88
CA LEU A 231 -0.48 -13.92 15.79
C LEU A 231 0.85 -13.26 15.53
N THR A 232 1.92 -13.82 16.08
CA THR A 232 3.29 -13.35 15.87
C THR A 232 4.20 -14.48 15.41
N SER A 233 5.19 -14.14 14.58
CA SER A 233 6.18 -15.10 14.10
C SER A 233 7.54 -14.43 13.91
N PRO A 234 8.64 -15.01 14.43
CA PRO A 234 9.97 -14.48 14.19
C PRO A 234 10.50 -14.82 12.78
N ASP A 235 9.92 -15.80 12.08
CA ASP A 235 10.43 -16.36 10.83
C ASP A 235 9.36 -16.46 9.71
N GLY A 236 8.09 -16.08 9.99
CA GLY A 236 6.97 -16.22 9.06
C GLY A 236 6.48 -17.67 8.90
N ILE A 237 7.06 -18.63 9.61
CA ILE A 237 6.79 -20.07 9.48
C ILE A 237 6.05 -20.59 10.70
N GLN A 238 6.57 -20.34 11.89
CA GLN A 238 5.95 -20.71 13.17
C GLN A 238 5.23 -19.52 13.78
N TRP A 239 3.95 -19.68 14.07
CA TRP A 239 3.11 -18.59 14.57
C TRP A 239 2.61 -18.89 15.98
N THR A 240 2.60 -17.86 16.82
CA THR A 240 2.15 -17.92 18.21
C THR A 240 1.01 -16.92 18.41
N GLU A 241 -0.11 -17.39 18.99
CA GLU A 241 -1.24 -16.54 19.32
C GLU A 241 -0.93 -15.65 20.52
N ARG A 242 -1.37 -14.37 20.45
CA ARG A 242 -1.21 -13.38 21.51
C ARG A 242 -2.57 -12.86 21.94
N SER A 243 -2.70 -12.55 23.22
CA SER A 243 -3.92 -11.90 23.73
C SER A 243 -3.97 -10.45 23.31
N SER A 244 -5.03 -10.05 22.65
CA SER A 244 -5.31 -8.65 22.30
C SER A 244 -6.08 -7.90 23.40
N GLY A 245 -6.74 -8.61 24.32
CA GLY A 245 -7.64 -8.01 25.30
C GLY A 245 -9.03 -7.64 24.77
N THR A 246 -9.32 -7.89 23.48
CA THR A 246 -10.62 -7.55 22.85
C THR A 246 -11.18 -8.68 22.00
N SER A 247 -12.49 -8.69 21.80
CA SER A 247 -13.17 -9.55 20.81
C SER A 247 -13.54 -8.82 19.52
N ASN A 248 -13.22 -7.53 19.40
CA ASN A 248 -13.49 -6.75 18.19
C ASN A 248 -12.63 -7.21 17.02
N ASN A 249 -13.16 -7.10 15.80
CA ASN A 249 -12.39 -7.41 14.59
C ASN A 249 -11.30 -6.37 14.41
N LEU A 250 -10.06 -6.84 14.34
CA LEU A 250 -8.90 -6.03 14.03
C LEU A 250 -8.74 -5.95 12.52
N LYS A 251 -8.49 -4.76 11.99
CA LYS A 251 -8.50 -4.44 10.55
C LYS A 251 -7.12 -4.26 9.97
N ASP A 252 -6.25 -3.55 10.68
CA ASP A 252 -4.91 -3.21 10.20
C ASP A 252 -3.89 -3.23 11.32
N VAL A 253 -2.63 -3.47 10.96
CA VAL A 253 -1.47 -3.40 11.84
C VAL A 253 -0.28 -2.82 11.09
N ILE A 254 0.33 -1.78 11.66
CA ILE A 254 1.57 -1.18 11.17
C ILE A 254 2.65 -1.25 12.23
N PHE A 255 3.92 -1.17 11.81
CA PHE A 255 5.08 -0.96 12.71
C PHE A 255 5.80 0.30 12.29
N GLU A 256 5.71 1.32 13.13
CA GLU A 256 6.30 2.62 12.86
C GLU A 256 6.79 3.25 14.17
N ASN A 257 7.83 4.06 14.06
CA ASN A 257 8.41 4.77 15.21
C ASN A 257 8.68 3.84 16.42
N GLY A 258 9.15 2.61 16.13
CA GLY A 258 9.52 1.62 17.15
C GLY A 258 8.34 0.97 17.88
N SER A 259 7.10 1.09 17.36
CA SER A 259 5.90 0.52 17.97
C SER A 259 4.94 -0.05 16.93
N PHE A 260 4.28 -1.13 17.29
CA PHE A 260 3.12 -1.63 16.55
C PHE A 260 1.88 -0.82 16.94
N LEU A 261 1.07 -0.49 15.95
CA LEU A 261 -0.26 0.10 16.10
C LEU A 261 -1.27 -0.79 15.36
N VAL A 262 -2.31 -1.21 16.08
CA VAL A 262 -3.44 -1.99 15.53
C VAL A 262 -4.68 -1.14 15.60
N VAL A 263 -5.51 -1.21 14.57
CA VAL A 263 -6.81 -0.54 14.49
C VAL A 263 -7.92 -1.52 14.10
N GLY A 264 -9.16 -1.23 14.47
CA GLY A 264 -10.26 -2.15 14.22
C GLY A 264 -11.67 -1.58 14.40
N ASN A 265 -12.63 -2.50 14.51
CA ASN A 265 -14.05 -2.16 14.68
C ASN A 265 -14.29 -1.38 15.97
N SER A 266 -15.37 -0.60 16.00
CA SER A 266 -15.83 0.15 17.19
C SER A 266 -14.74 1.04 17.78
N GLY A 267 -13.90 1.65 16.94
CA GLY A 267 -12.80 2.51 17.36
C GLY A 267 -11.66 1.80 18.07
N THR A 268 -11.60 0.46 18.01
CA THR A 268 -10.55 -0.32 18.66
C THR A 268 -9.18 0.13 18.19
N MET A 269 -8.29 0.38 19.14
CA MET A 269 -6.90 0.73 18.91
C MET A 269 -6.03 0.06 19.98
N LEU A 270 -4.98 -0.64 19.53
CA LEU A 270 -4.02 -1.30 20.41
C LEU A 270 -2.60 -0.89 20.02
N SER A 271 -1.70 -0.81 20.98
CA SER A 271 -0.28 -0.59 20.73
C SER A 271 0.59 -1.60 21.44
N SER A 272 1.76 -1.90 20.86
CA SER A 272 2.76 -2.80 21.43
C SER A 272 4.15 -2.39 20.96
N LYS A 273 5.15 -2.44 21.85
CA LYS A 273 6.57 -2.25 21.47
C LYS A 273 7.22 -3.56 20.99
N ASP A 274 6.75 -4.67 21.50
CA ASP A 274 7.36 -5.99 21.33
C ASP A 274 6.52 -6.95 20.45
N GLY A 275 5.28 -6.57 20.09
CA GLY A 275 4.33 -7.42 19.39
C GLY A 275 3.73 -8.53 20.25
N ILE A 276 4.10 -8.63 21.54
CA ILE A 276 3.70 -9.69 22.47
C ILE A 276 2.69 -9.17 23.47
N SER A 277 3.01 -8.04 24.11
CA SER A 277 2.17 -7.38 25.11
C SER A 277 1.45 -6.21 24.48
N TRP A 278 0.11 -6.22 24.53
CA TRP A 278 -0.75 -5.25 23.88
C TRP A 278 -1.49 -4.39 24.89
N ALA A 279 -1.50 -3.09 24.66
CA ALA A 279 -2.22 -2.11 25.47
C ALA A 279 -3.29 -1.42 24.64
N GLU A 280 -4.51 -1.32 25.17
CA GLU A 280 -5.59 -0.56 24.58
C GLU A 280 -5.28 0.94 24.61
N ARG A 281 -5.69 1.63 23.54
CA ARG A 281 -5.58 3.08 23.37
C ARG A 281 -6.94 3.67 23.02
N SER A 282 -7.24 4.84 23.56
CA SER A 282 -8.44 5.57 23.17
C SER A 282 -8.24 6.23 21.82
N SER A 283 -9.05 5.88 20.84
CA SER A 283 -9.07 6.52 19.52
C SER A 283 -9.92 7.80 19.47
N GLY A 284 -10.75 8.04 20.51
CA GLY A 284 -11.71 9.14 20.55
C GLY A 284 -12.96 8.94 19.68
N THR A 285 -13.13 7.79 19.04
CA THR A 285 -14.28 7.49 18.18
C THR A 285 -14.80 6.06 18.40
N SER A 286 -16.06 5.83 18.11
CA SER A 286 -16.67 4.49 18.02
C SER A 286 -16.79 3.96 16.60
N LYS A 287 -16.39 4.76 15.59
CA LYS A 287 -16.43 4.36 14.18
C LYS A 287 -15.37 3.28 13.90
N THR A 288 -15.63 2.42 12.90
CA THR A 288 -14.64 1.42 12.48
C THR A 288 -13.42 2.13 11.86
N LEU A 289 -12.24 1.75 12.34
CA LEU A 289 -10.94 2.17 11.83
C LEU A 289 -10.39 1.06 10.91
N ASN A 290 -10.05 1.41 9.66
CA ASN A 290 -9.75 0.42 8.61
C ASN A 290 -8.27 0.31 8.26
N ALA A 291 -7.52 1.42 8.31
CA ALA A 291 -6.10 1.44 7.93
C ALA A 291 -5.35 2.56 8.65
N ALA A 292 -4.05 2.38 8.79
CA ALA A 292 -3.14 3.32 9.42
C ALA A 292 -1.87 3.53 8.59
N ALA A 293 -1.27 4.72 8.69
CA ALA A 293 0.05 5.02 8.14
C ALA A 293 0.78 6.03 9.04
N TYR A 294 2.10 6.11 8.87
CA TYR A 294 2.94 7.09 9.54
C TYR A 294 3.84 7.80 8.54
N GLY A 295 3.89 9.10 8.62
CA GLY A 295 4.73 9.96 7.80
C GLY A 295 4.77 11.37 8.36
N ASN A 296 5.80 12.15 8.02
CA ASN A 296 5.97 13.52 8.52
C ASN A 296 5.72 13.65 10.03
N ASN A 297 6.25 12.71 10.83
CA ASN A 297 6.08 12.63 12.28
C ASN A 297 4.61 12.57 12.73
N THR A 298 3.71 12.07 11.89
CA THR A 298 2.28 12.01 12.18
C THR A 298 1.74 10.63 11.86
N TYR A 299 1.04 10.03 12.81
CA TYR A 299 0.17 8.88 12.55
C TYR A 299 -1.14 9.37 11.95
N VAL A 300 -1.59 8.72 10.92
CA VAL A 300 -2.90 8.94 10.28
C VAL A 300 -3.65 7.63 10.26
N VAL A 301 -4.86 7.62 10.78
CA VAL A 301 -5.77 6.46 10.76
C VAL A 301 -7.04 6.85 10.03
N VAL A 302 -7.50 5.97 9.15
CA VAL A 302 -8.70 6.20 8.33
C VAL A 302 -9.75 5.11 8.57
N GLY A 303 -11.02 5.45 8.34
CA GLY A 303 -12.11 4.55 8.66
C GLY A 303 -13.42 4.80 7.92
N GLU A 304 -14.50 4.27 8.49
CA GLU A 304 -15.86 4.41 7.96
C GLU A 304 -16.36 5.85 8.04
N LEU A 305 -17.33 6.19 7.18
CA LEU A 305 -17.97 7.51 7.12
C LEU A 305 -16.97 8.67 7.01
N GLY A 306 -15.91 8.49 6.21
CA GLY A 306 -14.89 9.50 5.98
C GLY A 306 -14.01 9.80 7.19
N THR A 307 -14.02 8.96 8.21
CA THR A 307 -13.23 9.18 9.43
C THR A 307 -11.75 9.27 9.11
N ILE A 308 -11.11 10.34 9.57
CA ILE A 308 -9.66 10.51 9.65
C ILE A 308 -9.32 11.01 11.04
N ILE A 309 -8.41 10.33 11.73
CA ILE A 309 -7.85 10.78 12.99
C ILE A 309 -6.33 10.80 12.90
N THR A 310 -5.70 11.76 13.56
CA THR A 310 -4.24 11.94 13.53
C THR A 310 -3.66 12.04 14.92
N SER A 311 -2.41 11.62 15.05
CA SER A 311 -1.66 11.72 16.29
C SER A 311 -0.17 11.94 16.01
N PRO A 312 0.53 12.86 16.70
CA PRO A 312 1.98 12.98 16.60
C PRO A 312 2.72 11.90 17.40
N ASP A 313 2.08 11.32 18.41
CA ASP A 313 2.71 10.44 19.42
C ASP A 313 2.10 9.03 19.50
N GLY A 314 1.01 8.78 18.76
CA GLY A 314 0.26 7.50 18.78
C GLY A 314 -0.59 7.32 20.05
N THR A 315 -0.75 8.36 20.89
CA THR A 315 -1.50 8.32 22.15
C THR A 315 -2.66 9.29 22.20
N THR A 316 -2.45 10.51 21.73
CA THR A 316 -3.48 11.55 21.68
C THR A 316 -3.96 11.72 20.26
N TRP A 317 -5.25 11.49 20.00
CA TRP A 317 -5.84 11.50 18.68
C TRP A 317 -6.78 12.67 18.47
N THR A 318 -6.72 13.26 17.28
CA THR A 318 -7.56 14.38 16.86
C THR A 318 -8.27 14.03 15.56
N GLU A 319 -9.59 14.18 15.53
CA GLU A 319 -10.39 14.00 14.30
C GLU A 319 -10.10 15.12 13.30
N ARG A 320 -10.05 14.75 12.01
CA ARG A 320 -9.81 15.66 10.88
C ARG A 320 -10.97 15.58 9.91
N ASP A 321 -11.29 16.72 9.32
CA ASP A 321 -12.29 16.77 8.25
C ASP A 321 -11.68 16.22 6.95
N SER A 322 -12.24 15.14 6.45
CA SER A 322 -11.86 14.54 5.18
C SER A 322 -12.57 15.17 3.98
N GLY A 323 -13.60 15.99 4.21
CA GLY A 323 -14.51 16.47 3.16
C GLY A 323 -15.30 15.33 2.47
N ASN A 324 -15.37 14.13 3.07
CA ASN A 324 -15.91 12.94 2.44
C ASN A 324 -16.69 12.09 3.47
N SER A 325 -17.71 11.37 3.02
CA SER A 325 -18.51 10.45 3.85
C SER A 325 -18.38 8.98 3.46
N ASN A 326 -17.53 8.67 2.47
CA ASN A 326 -17.34 7.30 2.01
C ASN A 326 -16.49 6.49 3.01
N TYR A 327 -16.55 5.16 2.88
CA TYR A 327 -15.65 4.27 3.59
C TYR A 327 -14.21 4.43 3.06
N LEU A 328 -13.29 4.87 3.91
CA LEU A 328 -11.86 4.93 3.64
C LEU A 328 -11.26 3.57 4.04
N ARG A 329 -10.50 2.95 3.12
CA ARG A 329 -10.09 1.54 3.23
C ARG A 329 -8.60 1.32 3.36
N GLY A 330 -7.81 2.15 2.70
CA GLY A 330 -6.36 2.03 2.66
C GLY A 330 -5.68 3.40 2.72
N ILE A 331 -4.48 3.43 3.27
CA ILE A 331 -3.65 4.63 3.33
C ILE A 331 -2.18 4.24 3.16
N THR A 332 -1.41 5.08 2.49
CA THR A 332 0.05 4.98 2.40
C THR A 332 0.69 6.36 2.49
N PHE A 333 1.97 6.39 2.82
CA PHE A 333 2.80 7.58 2.79
C PHE A 333 4.00 7.36 1.87
N SER A 334 4.28 8.31 0.96
CA SER A 334 5.47 8.26 0.10
C SER A 334 6.69 8.75 0.87
N ARG A 335 7.72 7.93 0.95
CA ARG A 335 9.01 8.22 1.60
C ARG A 335 10.10 8.43 0.59
#